data_97a1f71e2f760717b227c5aafd7107ac
#
_entry.id   97a1f71e2f760717b227c5aafd7107ac
#
_cell.length_a   1.000
_cell.length_b   1.000
_cell.length_c   1.000
_cell.angle_alpha   90.00
_cell.angle_beta   90.00
_cell.angle_gamma   90.00
#
_symmetry.space_group_name_H-M   'P 1'
#
loop_
_entity.id
_entity.type
_entity.pdbx_description
1 polymer ?
#
loop_
_entity_poly.entity_id
_entity_poly.type
_entity_poly.pdbx_seq_one_letter_code
_entity_poly.pdbx_strand_id
1 'polypeptide(L)'
;MSRYEGRRLVELLDVVSCLLTLPAYYCWNYGLGCYYLTTGEVRRVRDTLVVGPLLLLLALCLVPVAIHGYLLWLLLSLLLPGRPYSLLHLGTSPPPSHQTTFTFATMNVLIGPELGNKFNNLPFVFSRVEKIAAQILDQSSDVMGNALNGEVDEVTKEEAVLTRFPHVDFICFQEVFDRVHAVGLAMRLRALYPYMVVDVATHRPATNLCLLGSGLALASRFPILSATFIPFTAKRGWQWCVDYGVLLCKMDLGEGRVGVLANLHTVAYQGKEQLIREALTQVEEAIASFTREQVEEGERLEWAVVGGDFNFDNMSPGDRACAEHSLLRTFTDPALVAPGQDAGWAVGTETRQPTLHTPEMRSPERFKDILVDDTRRRHYMLDADVEEQTMDLMTIGPKTNHAGEVRGNVVLAHL
;
A
#
# COMPACT_ATOMS: atom_id res chain seq x y z
N MET A 1 1.55 -20.38 -5.47
CA MET A 1 2.30 -20.12 -6.72
C MET A 1 3.42 -19.16 -6.40
N SER A 2 4.57 -19.35 -6.96
CA SER A 2 5.75 -18.57 -6.66
C SER A 2 6.17 -17.74 -7.88
N ARG A 3 7.19 -16.91 -7.70
CA ARG A 3 7.86 -16.16 -8.77
C ARG A 3 8.37 -17.03 -9.92
N TYR A 4 8.67 -18.29 -9.63
CA TYR A 4 9.33 -19.23 -10.54
C TYR A 4 8.35 -20.32 -10.97
N GLU A 5 7.17 -19.96 -11.43
CA GLU A 5 6.07 -20.85 -11.79
C GLU A 5 6.52 -22.13 -12.51
N GLY A 6 6.15 -23.29 -11.95
CA GLY A 6 6.47 -24.60 -12.48
C GLY A 6 7.89 -25.10 -12.21
N ARG A 7 8.75 -24.29 -11.61
CA ARG A 7 10.14 -24.65 -11.28
C ARG A 7 10.29 -24.98 -9.80
N ARG A 8 9.68 -26.06 -9.31
CA ARG A 8 9.59 -26.41 -7.89
C ARG A 8 10.92 -26.34 -7.12
N LEU A 9 12.03 -26.77 -7.73
CA LEU A 9 13.35 -26.71 -7.09
C LEU A 9 13.79 -25.26 -6.87
N VAL A 10 13.58 -24.39 -7.86
CA VAL A 10 13.93 -22.96 -7.77
C VAL A 10 13.06 -22.26 -6.73
N GLU A 11 11.80 -22.59 -6.67
CA GLU A 11 10.87 -22.12 -5.63
C GLU A 11 11.33 -22.53 -4.24
N LEU A 12 11.76 -23.77 -4.07
CA LEU A 12 12.30 -24.26 -2.81
C LEU A 12 13.59 -23.51 -2.43
N LEU A 13 14.50 -23.29 -3.38
CA LEU A 13 15.74 -22.57 -3.16
C LEU A 13 15.48 -21.09 -2.80
N ASP A 14 14.48 -20.44 -3.41
CA ASP A 14 14.05 -19.10 -3.06
C ASP A 14 13.51 -19.02 -1.62
N VAL A 15 12.70 -19.98 -1.21
CA VAL A 15 12.23 -20.11 0.18
C VAL A 15 13.41 -20.36 1.13
N VAL A 16 14.33 -21.22 0.80
CA VAL A 16 15.54 -21.50 1.60
C VAL A 16 16.38 -20.21 1.77
N SER A 17 16.59 -19.47 0.70
CA SER A 17 17.29 -18.17 0.74
C SER A 17 16.62 -17.20 1.73
N CYS A 18 15.31 -17.08 1.68
CA CYS A 18 14.52 -16.30 2.65
C CYS A 18 14.72 -16.81 4.09
N LEU A 19 14.57 -18.10 4.33
CA LEU A 19 14.71 -18.70 5.66
C LEU A 19 16.10 -18.49 6.27
N LEU A 20 17.14 -18.40 5.45
CA LEU A 20 18.50 -18.14 5.89
C LEU A 20 18.73 -16.64 6.22
N THR A 21 18.06 -15.73 5.54
CA THR A 21 18.25 -14.28 5.72
C THR A 21 17.34 -13.68 6.79
N LEU A 22 16.08 -14.08 6.85
CA LEU A 22 15.05 -13.49 7.71
C LEU A 22 15.39 -13.49 9.21
N PRO A 23 15.97 -14.54 9.82
CA PRO A 23 16.28 -14.52 11.24
C PRO A 23 17.24 -13.39 11.65
N ALA A 24 18.31 -13.16 10.88
CA ALA A 24 19.24 -12.07 11.12
C ALA A 24 18.55 -10.70 10.95
N TYR A 25 17.75 -10.57 9.89
CA TYR A 25 16.98 -9.35 9.61
C TYR A 25 16.02 -9.00 10.73
N TYR A 26 15.21 -9.95 11.23
CA TYR A 26 14.28 -9.70 12.31
C TYR A 26 15.00 -9.42 13.63
N CYS A 27 16.03 -10.19 13.99
CA CYS A 27 16.82 -9.92 15.19
C CYS A 27 17.41 -8.51 15.17
N TRP A 28 17.92 -8.06 14.03
CA TRP A 28 18.44 -6.71 13.86
C TRP A 28 17.35 -5.65 14.04
N ASN A 29 16.23 -5.78 13.32
CA ASN A 29 15.13 -4.81 13.36
C ASN A 29 14.49 -4.70 14.76
N TYR A 30 14.18 -5.82 15.39
CA TYR A 30 13.59 -5.82 16.73
C TYR A 30 14.61 -5.41 17.79
N GLY A 31 15.88 -5.80 17.64
CA GLY A 31 16.95 -5.39 18.51
C GLY A 31 17.13 -3.87 18.54
N LEU A 32 17.20 -3.24 17.37
CA LEU A 32 17.21 -1.76 17.26
C LEU A 32 15.90 -1.15 17.73
N GLY A 33 14.77 -1.78 17.46
CA GLY A 33 13.45 -1.35 17.91
C GLY A 33 13.30 -1.25 19.44
N CYS A 34 14.11 -1.98 20.22
CA CYS A 34 14.13 -1.85 21.68
C CYS A 34 14.65 -0.48 22.17
N TYR A 35 15.39 0.24 21.33
CA TYR A 35 15.96 1.55 21.67
C TYR A 35 15.10 2.71 21.20
N TYR A 36 14.20 2.47 20.25
CA TYR A 36 13.28 3.45 19.75
C TYR A 36 11.85 3.13 20.22
N LEU A 37 11.27 4.04 21.01
CA LEU A 37 9.95 3.85 21.63
C LEU A 37 8.90 4.70 20.94
N THR A 38 7.75 4.10 20.73
CA THR A 38 6.55 4.81 20.29
C THR A 38 5.76 5.33 21.50
N THR A 39 4.80 6.20 21.27
CA THR A 39 3.98 6.79 22.33
C THR A 39 3.10 5.76 23.07
N GLY A 40 2.79 4.63 22.42
CA GLY A 40 2.02 3.52 23.01
C GLY A 40 2.86 2.55 23.86
N GLU A 41 4.19 2.65 23.78
CA GLU A 41 5.09 1.73 24.47
C GLU A 41 5.60 2.31 25.79
N VAL A 42 5.62 1.48 26.81
CA VAL A 42 6.28 1.81 28.09
C VAL A 42 7.72 1.33 28.03
N ARG A 43 8.66 2.24 28.33
CA ARG A 43 10.08 1.89 28.40
C ARG A 43 10.30 0.82 29.46
N ARG A 44 10.69 -0.37 29.03
CA ARG A 44 11.09 -1.45 29.89
C ARG A 44 12.63 -1.51 29.91
N VAL A 45 13.22 -1.27 31.10
CA VAL A 45 14.68 -1.36 31.26
C VAL A 45 15.21 -2.71 30.75
N ARG A 46 14.48 -3.79 31.00
CA ARG A 46 14.79 -5.13 30.47
C ARG A 46 14.94 -5.15 28.94
N ASP A 47 14.02 -4.50 28.22
CA ASP A 47 14.02 -4.54 26.76
C ASP A 47 15.24 -3.79 26.20
N THR A 48 15.61 -2.67 26.80
CA THR A 48 16.76 -1.87 26.39
C THR A 48 18.11 -2.48 26.81
N LEU A 49 18.21 -3.03 28.05
CA LEU A 49 19.50 -3.51 28.58
C LEU A 49 19.76 -5.01 28.37
N VAL A 50 18.71 -5.80 28.09
CA VAL A 50 18.85 -7.25 27.95
C VAL A 50 18.36 -7.71 26.56
N VAL A 51 17.10 -7.46 26.21
CA VAL A 51 16.50 -8.00 24.99
C VAL A 51 17.15 -7.39 23.75
N GLY A 52 17.29 -6.08 23.68
CA GLY A 52 17.92 -5.38 22.55
C GLY A 52 19.35 -5.87 22.29
N PRO A 53 20.29 -5.81 23.28
CA PRO A 53 21.64 -6.31 23.10
C PRO A 53 21.70 -7.79 22.73
N LEU A 54 20.84 -8.62 23.32
CA LEU A 54 20.79 -10.05 23.03
C LEU A 54 20.35 -10.32 21.58
N LEU A 55 19.32 -9.62 21.10
CA LEU A 55 18.86 -9.73 19.72
C LEU A 55 19.92 -9.22 18.72
N LEU A 56 20.61 -8.12 19.04
CA LEU A 56 21.69 -7.61 18.19
C LEU A 56 22.89 -8.55 18.16
N LEU A 57 23.23 -9.16 19.29
CA LEU A 57 24.29 -10.18 19.34
C LEU A 57 23.89 -11.41 18.52
N LEU A 58 22.65 -11.88 18.67
CA LEU A 58 22.12 -12.98 17.88
C LEU A 58 22.11 -12.65 16.38
N ALA A 59 21.71 -11.43 16.03
CA ALA A 59 21.79 -10.96 14.62
C ALA A 59 23.21 -11.06 14.08
N LEU A 60 24.21 -10.60 14.83
CA LEU A 60 25.63 -10.71 14.47
C LEU A 60 26.07 -12.17 14.28
N CYS A 61 25.66 -13.06 15.18
CA CYS A 61 25.96 -14.50 15.06
C CYS A 61 25.31 -15.12 13.80
N LEU A 62 24.15 -14.59 13.37
CA LEU A 62 23.42 -15.08 12.21
C LEU A 62 23.89 -14.45 10.87
N VAL A 63 24.73 -13.41 10.91
CA VAL A 63 25.26 -12.76 9.69
C VAL A 63 25.88 -13.75 8.71
N PRO A 64 26.75 -14.70 9.13
CA PRO A 64 27.33 -15.66 8.17
C PRO A 64 26.24 -16.50 7.45
N VAL A 65 25.22 -16.92 8.17
CA VAL A 65 24.09 -17.69 7.60
C VAL A 65 23.30 -16.81 6.64
N ALA A 66 23.00 -15.57 7.03
CA ALA A 66 22.30 -14.61 6.20
C ALA A 66 23.05 -14.28 4.90
N ILE A 67 24.39 -14.19 4.95
CA ILE A 67 25.22 -13.99 3.76
C ILE A 67 25.03 -15.16 2.77
N HIS A 68 25.02 -16.40 3.23
CA HIS A 68 24.77 -17.54 2.34
C HIS A 68 23.37 -17.50 1.73
N GLY A 69 22.35 -17.13 2.51
CA GLY A 69 21.01 -16.92 1.99
C GLY A 69 20.97 -15.81 0.94
N TYR A 70 21.62 -14.68 1.19
CA TYR A 70 21.69 -13.57 0.25
C TYR A 70 22.44 -13.95 -1.05
N LEU A 71 23.57 -14.66 -0.94
CA LEU A 71 24.32 -15.14 -2.11
C LEU A 71 23.48 -16.13 -2.94
N LEU A 72 22.73 -17.02 -2.28
CA LEU A 72 21.81 -17.93 -2.98
C LEU A 72 20.72 -17.13 -3.72
N TRP A 73 20.08 -16.15 -3.05
CA TRP A 73 19.11 -15.27 -3.68
C TRP A 73 19.71 -14.52 -4.88
N LEU A 74 20.92 -13.96 -4.72
CA LEU A 74 21.62 -13.25 -5.79
C LEU A 74 21.88 -14.16 -6.99
N LEU A 75 22.34 -15.38 -6.75
CA LEU A 75 22.58 -16.39 -7.79
C LEU A 75 21.28 -16.72 -8.54
N LEU A 76 20.20 -16.98 -7.81
CA LEU A 76 18.89 -17.25 -8.40
C LEU A 76 18.40 -16.06 -9.25
N SER A 77 18.54 -14.86 -8.73
CA SER A 77 18.11 -13.62 -9.41
C SER A 77 18.89 -13.31 -10.69
N LEU A 78 20.19 -13.67 -10.72
CA LEU A 78 21.05 -13.46 -11.88
C LEU A 78 20.88 -14.54 -12.96
N LEU A 79 20.71 -15.80 -12.55
CA LEU A 79 20.69 -16.92 -13.48
C LEU A 79 19.29 -17.32 -13.96
N LEU A 80 18.27 -17.03 -13.15
CA LEU A 80 16.93 -17.50 -13.38
C LEU A 80 15.95 -16.34 -13.32
N PRO A 81 15.58 -15.76 -14.46
CA PRO A 81 14.57 -14.71 -14.47
C PRO A 81 13.24 -15.24 -13.93
N GLY A 82 12.82 -14.69 -12.80
CA GLY A 82 11.52 -14.91 -12.19
C GLY A 82 10.58 -13.77 -12.50
N ARG A 83 9.29 -13.96 -12.21
CA ARG A 83 8.31 -12.87 -12.20
C ARG A 83 8.67 -11.85 -11.10
N PRO A 84 8.46 -10.55 -11.31
CA PRO A 84 8.72 -9.54 -10.30
C PRO A 84 7.63 -9.50 -9.20
N TYR A 85 6.87 -10.57 -9.03
CA TYR A 85 5.79 -10.68 -8.04
C TYR A 85 5.44 -12.15 -7.79
N SER A 86 4.71 -12.39 -6.70
CA SER A 86 4.05 -13.66 -6.41
C SER A 86 2.55 -13.53 -6.65
N LEU A 87 2.02 -14.33 -7.59
CA LEU A 87 0.58 -14.43 -7.82
C LEU A 87 0.03 -15.58 -6.97
N LEU A 88 -0.91 -15.27 -6.09
CA LEU A 88 -1.55 -16.20 -5.19
C LEU A 88 -2.99 -16.46 -5.63
N HIS A 89 -3.34 -17.72 -5.70
CA HIS A 89 -4.70 -18.19 -5.88
C HIS A 89 -5.06 -19.03 -4.67
N LEU A 90 -5.78 -18.46 -3.72
CA LEU A 90 -5.94 -18.98 -2.35
C LEU A 90 -7.33 -19.57 -2.09
N GLY A 91 -8.24 -19.50 -3.04
CA GLY A 91 -9.63 -19.95 -2.90
C GLY A 91 -10.24 -20.44 -4.21
N THR A 92 -11.44 -20.99 -4.09
CA THR A 92 -12.21 -21.56 -5.22
C THR A 92 -13.53 -20.80 -5.45
N SER A 93 -13.70 -19.64 -4.83
CA SER A 93 -14.92 -18.87 -5.03
C SER A 93 -15.04 -18.46 -6.51
N PRO A 94 -16.15 -18.78 -7.18
CA PRO A 94 -16.37 -18.28 -8.52
C PRO A 94 -16.47 -16.75 -8.47
N PRO A 95 -16.00 -16.06 -9.50
CA PRO A 95 -16.19 -14.62 -9.60
C PRO A 95 -17.69 -14.32 -9.63
N PRO A 96 -18.12 -13.16 -9.09
CA PRO A 96 -19.51 -12.75 -9.19
C PRO A 96 -19.89 -12.63 -10.67
N SER A 97 -20.86 -13.46 -11.11
CA SER A 97 -21.36 -13.40 -12.49
C SER A 97 -22.29 -12.19 -12.65
N HIS A 98 -22.26 -11.53 -13.81
CA HIS A 98 -23.15 -10.43 -14.20
C HIS A 98 -23.02 -9.13 -13.37
N GLN A 99 -21.93 -8.95 -12.61
CA GLN A 99 -21.67 -7.68 -11.92
C GLN A 99 -21.38 -6.57 -12.92
N THR A 100 -22.07 -5.42 -12.77
CA THR A 100 -21.91 -4.22 -13.62
C THR A 100 -21.28 -3.05 -12.89
N THR A 101 -21.28 -3.08 -11.57
CA THR A 101 -20.69 -2.04 -10.73
C THR A 101 -19.52 -2.65 -9.96
N PHE A 102 -18.37 -1.98 -9.97
CA PHE A 102 -17.16 -2.43 -9.32
C PHE A 102 -16.70 -1.41 -8.30
N THR A 103 -16.16 -1.90 -7.19
CA THR A 103 -15.72 -1.06 -6.07
C THR A 103 -14.24 -1.26 -5.79
N PHE A 104 -13.53 -0.14 -5.57
CA PHE A 104 -12.08 -0.10 -5.40
C PHE A 104 -11.74 0.60 -4.10
N ALA A 105 -10.67 0.13 -3.44
CA ALA A 105 -10.03 0.82 -2.35
C ALA A 105 -8.52 0.89 -2.57
N THR A 106 -7.90 1.92 -2.04
CA THR A 106 -6.44 2.02 -1.94
C THR A 106 -6.05 2.34 -0.51
N MET A 107 -5.00 1.69 -0.02
CA MET A 107 -4.60 1.76 1.38
C MET A 107 -3.07 1.69 1.51
N ASN A 108 -2.45 2.78 1.92
CA ASN A 108 -1.09 2.71 2.45
C ASN A 108 -1.18 2.19 3.90
N VAL A 109 -0.62 1.02 4.16
CA VAL A 109 -0.77 0.31 5.45
C VAL A 109 0.51 0.28 6.28
N LEU A 110 1.62 0.78 5.74
CA LEU A 110 2.93 0.84 6.38
C LEU A 110 3.29 -0.48 7.10
N ILE A 111 3.27 -1.58 6.39
CA ILE A 111 3.70 -2.91 6.86
C ILE A 111 5.15 -3.13 6.41
N GLY A 112 6.08 -2.50 7.10
CA GLY A 112 7.51 -2.54 6.82
C GLY A 112 8.31 -3.14 7.97
N PRO A 113 9.63 -2.93 7.96
CA PRO A 113 10.50 -3.28 9.08
C PRO A 113 10.02 -2.62 10.38
N GLU A 114 10.03 -3.36 11.49
CA GLU A 114 9.54 -2.87 12.80
C GLU A 114 10.16 -1.53 13.20
N LEU A 115 11.47 -1.36 13.01
CA LEU A 115 12.15 -0.10 13.30
C LEU A 115 11.62 1.06 12.43
N GLY A 116 11.42 0.84 11.14
CA GLY A 116 10.87 1.84 10.22
C GLY A 116 9.44 2.23 10.61
N ASN A 117 8.62 1.24 10.96
CA ASN A 117 7.26 1.48 11.43
C ASN A 117 7.23 2.31 12.73
N LYS A 118 8.18 2.07 13.65
CA LYS A 118 8.28 2.84 14.89
C LYS A 118 8.62 4.31 14.68
N PHE A 119 9.35 4.65 13.63
CA PHE A 119 9.58 6.07 13.26
C PHE A 119 8.26 6.78 12.92
N ASN A 120 7.27 6.04 12.43
CA ASN A 120 5.93 6.54 12.19
C ASN A 120 4.94 6.23 13.34
N ASN A 121 5.45 5.99 14.55
CA ASN A 121 4.67 5.70 15.75
C ASN A 121 3.77 4.44 15.64
N LEU A 122 4.14 3.46 14.81
CA LEU A 122 3.36 2.26 14.49
C LEU A 122 4.11 0.98 14.86
N PRO A 123 4.16 0.61 16.17
CA PRO A 123 4.85 -0.59 16.63
C PRO A 123 4.04 -1.86 16.35
N PHE A 124 4.66 -3.01 16.58
CA PHE A 124 4.02 -4.33 16.58
C PHE A 124 3.42 -4.74 15.22
N VAL A 125 4.25 -4.71 14.17
CA VAL A 125 3.82 -4.97 12.79
C VAL A 125 3.05 -6.29 12.63
N PHE A 126 3.43 -7.38 13.30
CA PHE A 126 2.68 -8.64 13.23
C PHE A 126 1.24 -8.50 13.75
N SER A 127 1.05 -7.83 14.89
CA SER A 127 -0.28 -7.55 15.43
C SER A 127 -1.08 -6.59 14.54
N ARG A 128 -0.40 -5.64 13.88
CA ARG A 128 -1.06 -4.71 12.94
C ARG A 128 -1.57 -5.43 11.70
N VAL A 129 -0.80 -6.36 11.13
CA VAL A 129 -1.27 -7.20 10.01
C VAL A 129 -2.55 -7.95 10.37
N GLU A 130 -2.63 -8.50 11.60
CA GLU A 130 -3.83 -9.18 12.08
C GLU A 130 -5.02 -8.21 12.22
N LYS A 131 -4.81 -7.05 12.81
CA LYS A 131 -5.85 -6.03 13.01
C LYS A 131 -6.36 -5.47 11.69
N ILE A 132 -5.47 -5.16 10.74
CA ILE A 132 -5.84 -4.69 9.39
C ILE A 132 -6.71 -5.74 8.70
N ALA A 133 -6.26 -7.00 8.70
CA ALA A 133 -7.04 -8.09 8.11
C ALA A 133 -8.40 -8.27 8.78
N ALA A 134 -8.45 -8.24 10.13
CA ALA A 134 -9.70 -8.35 10.88
C ALA A 134 -10.66 -7.21 10.53
N GLN A 135 -10.20 -5.98 10.49
CA GLN A 135 -11.05 -4.83 10.11
C GLN A 135 -11.65 -4.98 8.71
N ILE A 136 -10.88 -5.47 7.75
CA ILE A 136 -11.37 -5.73 6.38
C ILE A 136 -12.40 -6.85 6.38
N LEU A 137 -12.22 -7.91 7.19
CA LEU A 137 -13.09 -9.07 7.25
C LEU A 137 -14.35 -8.85 8.07
N ASP A 138 -14.24 -8.27 9.28
CA ASP A 138 -15.38 -8.09 10.21
C ASP A 138 -16.45 -7.17 9.63
N GLN A 139 -16.02 -6.18 8.87
CA GLN A 139 -16.93 -5.20 8.27
C GLN A 139 -17.69 -5.75 7.06
N SER A 140 -17.16 -6.79 6.40
CA SER A 140 -17.82 -7.44 5.28
C SER A 140 -18.87 -8.47 5.71
N SER A 141 -18.78 -9.06 6.91
CA SER A 141 -19.72 -10.07 7.39
C SER A 141 -21.05 -9.49 7.84
N ASP A 142 -21.04 -8.31 8.47
CA ASP A 142 -22.25 -7.66 8.98
C ASP A 142 -23.16 -7.06 7.89
N VAL A 143 -22.56 -6.63 6.76
CA VAL A 143 -23.32 -6.13 5.61
C VAL A 143 -24.12 -7.24 4.93
N MET A 144 -23.60 -8.46 4.89
CA MET A 144 -24.35 -9.62 4.38
C MET A 144 -25.52 -10.04 5.32
N GLY A 145 -25.32 -9.95 6.63
CA GLY A 145 -26.37 -10.27 7.62
C GLY A 145 -27.54 -9.28 7.63
N ASN A 146 -27.25 -8.01 7.49
CA ASN A 146 -28.27 -6.93 7.56
C ASN A 146 -28.99 -6.68 6.22
N ALA A 147 -28.36 -6.95 5.09
CA ALA A 147 -29.01 -6.88 3.78
C ALA A 147 -30.12 -7.93 3.60
N LEU A 148 -30.08 -9.01 4.36
CA LEU A 148 -31.12 -10.06 4.36
C LEU A 148 -32.32 -9.74 5.27
N ASN A 149 -32.21 -8.78 6.21
CA ASN A 149 -33.24 -8.50 7.21
C ASN A 149 -34.02 -7.19 7.02
N GLY A 150 -33.81 -6.45 5.95
CA GLY A 150 -34.77 -5.48 5.39
C GLY A 150 -35.20 -4.25 6.22
N GLU A 151 -34.65 -4.00 7.42
CA GLU A 151 -35.03 -2.86 8.26
C GLU A 151 -33.77 -2.14 8.80
N VAL A 152 -33.33 -1.11 8.08
CA VAL A 152 -32.36 -0.14 8.62
C VAL A 152 -32.76 1.25 8.21
N ASP A 153 -33.05 2.11 9.20
CA ASP A 153 -33.38 3.53 9.03
C ASP A 153 -32.27 4.27 8.28
N GLU A 154 -32.61 5.23 7.43
CA GLU A 154 -31.67 5.98 6.57
C GLU A 154 -30.57 6.70 7.36
N VAL A 155 -30.88 7.18 8.58
CA VAL A 155 -29.90 7.85 9.47
C VAL A 155 -28.86 6.89 10.02
N THR A 156 -29.26 5.64 10.32
CA THR A 156 -28.32 4.58 10.76
C THR A 156 -27.44 4.05 9.63
N LYS A 157 -27.86 4.21 8.37
CA LYS A 157 -27.03 3.87 7.20
C LYS A 157 -25.86 4.83 7.01
N GLU A 158 -26.08 6.14 7.19
CA GLU A 158 -24.97 7.12 7.12
C GLU A 158 -23.95 6.91 8.24
N GLU A 159 -24.39 6.74 9.49
CA GLU A 159 -23.48 6.48 10.61
C GLU A 159 -22.75 5.14 10.49
N ALA A 160 -23.38 4.10 9.97
CA ALA A 160 -22.77 2.78 9.77
C ALA A 160 -21.72 2.79 8.64
N VAL A 161 -21.93 3.56 7.58
CA VAL A 161 -20.95 3.73 6.49
C VAL A 161 -19.67 4.42 6.99
N LEU A 162 -19.76 5.23 8.03
CA LEU A 162 -18.67 6.05 8.55
C LEU A 162 -17.71 5.31 9.50
N THR A 163 -18.12 4.17 10.01
CA THR A 163 -17.35 3.40 11.01
C THR A 163 -16.85 2.06 10.49
N ARG A 164 -17.24 1.65 9.29
CA ARG A 164 -16.97 0.32 8.76
C ARG A 164 -16.26 0.38 7.40
N PHE A 165 -15.31 -0.52 7.19
CA PHE A 165 -14.67 -0.68 5.90
C PHE A 165 -15.70 -1.19 4.87
N PRO A 166 -15.92 -0.49 3.75
CA PRO A 166 -16.92 -0.89 2.79
C PRO A 166 -16.56 -2.22 2.12
N HIS A 167 -17.56 -2.97 1.70
CA HIS A 167 -17.32 -4.13 0.86
C HIS A 167 -16.80 -3.68 -0.50
N VAL A 168 -15.55 -4.00 -0.81
CA VAL A 168 -14.91 -3.64 -2.08
C VAL A 168 -14.47 -4.88 -2.84
N ASP A 169 -14.38 -4.75 -4.16
CA ASP A 169 -13.98 -5.84 -5.05
C ASP A 169 -12.46 -5.93 -5.20
N PHE A 170 -11.79 -4.79 -5.11
CA PHE A 170 -10.34 -4.67 -5.31
C PHE A 170 -9.72 -3.76 -4.25
N ILE A 171 -8.60 -4.19 -3.65
CA ILE A 171 -7.84 -3.38 -2.71
C ILE A 171 -6.40 -3.26 -3.20
N CYS A 172 -5.99 -2.03 -3.50
CA CYS A 172 -4.61 -1.66 -3.76
C CYS A 172 -3.92 -1.35 -2.43
N PHE A 173 -2.92 -2.13 -2.06
CA PHE A 173 -2.11 -1.87 -0.86
C PHE A 173 -0.77 -1.25 -1.24
N GLN A 174 -0.30 -0.31 -0.43
CA GLN A 174 1.03 0.26 -0.48
C GLN A 174 1.75 0.02 0.86
N GLU A 175 3.07 0.05 0.80
CA GLU A 175 3.98 -0.15 1.94
C GLU A 175 3.89 -1.54 2.61
N VAL A 176 3.54 -2.57 1.85
CA VAL A 176 3.65 -3.97 2.28
C VAL A 176 5.04 -4.49 1.87
N PHE A 177 6.09 -4.00 2.53
CA PHE A 177 7.48 -4.21 2.12
C PHE A 177 8.05 -5.60 2.44
N ASP A 178 7.51 -6.25 3.44
CA ASP A 178 8.04 -7.53 3.95
C ASP A 178 7.24 -8.71 3.40
N ARG A 179 7.94 -9.66 2.78
CA ARG A 179 7.33 -10.85 2.18
C ARG A 179 6.53 -11.70 3.17
N VAL A 180 7.03 -11.83 4.42
CA VAL A 180 6.34 -12.65 5.43
C VAL A 180 5.03 -11.99 5.81
N HIS A 181 5.03 -10.68 6.01
CA HIS A 181 3.83 -9.91 6.32
C HIS A 181 2.86 -9.86 5.13
N ALA A 182 3.37 -9.72 3.90
CA ALA A 182 2.56 -9.76 2.68
C ALA A 182 1.82 -11.10 2.52
N VAL A 183 2.52 -12.21 2.69
CA VAL A 183 1.91 -13.55 2.67
C VAL A 183 0.97 -13.73 3.86
N GLY A 184 1.35 -13.25 5.05
CA GLY A 184 0.51 -13.28 6.24
C GLY A 184 -0.82 -12.54 6.06
N LEU A 185 -0.79 -11.36 5.45
CA LEU A 185 -1.97 -10.57 5.08
C LEU A 185 -2.83 -11.34 4.08
N ALA A 186 -2.22 -11.85 3.00
CA ALA A 186 -2.90 -12.62 1.97
C ALA A 186 -3.63 -13.84 2.52
N MET A 187 -2.96 -14.61 3.38
CA MET A 187 -3.56 -15.81 3.98
C MET A 187 -4.76 -15.49 4.87
N ARG A 188 -4.79 -14.32 5.51
CA ARG A 188 -5.91 -13.87 6.32
C ARG A 188 -7.08 -13.38 5.45
N LEU A 189 -6.79 -12.66 4.39
CA LEU A 189 -7.80 -12.08 3.48
C LEU A 189 -8.38 -13.10 2.49
N ARG A 190 -7.83 -14.31 2.38
CA ARG A 190 -8.15 -15.32 1.34
C ARG A 190 -9.63 -15.68 1.21
N ALA A 191 -10.40 -15.54 2.30
CA ALA A 191 -11.83 -15.88 2.28
C ALA A 191 -12.65 -14.94 1.41
N LEU A 192 -12.29 -13.65 1.38
CA LEU A 192 -12.94 -12.62 0.56
C LEU A 192 -12.19 -12.33 -0.74
N TYR A 193 -10.85 -12.40 -0.69
CA TYR A 193 -9.97 -12.06 -1.81
C TYR A 193 -9.13 -13.29 -2.18
N PRO A 194 -9.69 -14.22 -2.96
CA PRO A 194 -8.98 -15.45 -3.32
C PRO A 194 -7.82 -15.22 -4.28
N TYR A 195 -7.74 -14.07 -4.93
CA TYR A 195 -6.70 -13.73 -5.89
C TYR A 195 -5.88 -12.55 -5.36
N MET A 196 -4.57 -12.74 -5.22
CA MET A 196 -3.69 -11.67 -4.74
C MET A 196 -2.38 -11.64 -5.48
N VAL A 197 -1.87 -10.43 -5.69
CA VAL A 197 -0.48 -10.19 -6.09
C VAL A 197 0.26 -9.60 -4.91
N VAL A 198 1.34 -10.23 -4.50
CA VAL A 198 2.15 -9.82 -3.35
C VAL A 198 3.65 -9.96 -3.66
N ASP A 199 4.48 -9.45 -2.77
CA ASP A 199 5.94 -9.58 -2.86
C ASP A 199 6.47 -9.04 -4.20
N VAL A 200 6.03 -7.81 -4.53
CA VAL A 200 6.30 -7.16 -5.81
C VAL A 200 7.65 -6.46 -5.76
N ALA A 201 8.59 -6.89 -6.60
CA ALA A 201 9.90 -6.24 -6.76
C ALA A 201 10.66 -6.81 -7.96
N THR A 202 11.54 -6.05 -8.58
CA THR A 202 12.32 -6.49 -9.74
C THR A 202 13.37 -7.54 -9.40
N HIS A 203 13.79 -7.66 -8.14
CA HIS A 203 14.85 -8.60 -7.69
C HIS A 203 16.09 -8.66 -8.56
N ARG A 204 16.44 -7.54 -9.19
CA ARG A 204 17.68 -7.40 -9.93
C ARG A 204 18.62 -6.49 -9.16
N PRO A 205 19.85 -6.90 -8.83
CA PRO A 205 20.82 -6.07 -8.11
C PRO A 205 21.10 -4.71 -8.76
N ALA A 206 20.89 -4.61 -10.07
CA ALA A 206 21.06 -3.35 -10.82
C ALA A 206 19.93 -2.33 -10.56
N THR A 207 18.78 -2.76 -10.09
CA THR A 207 17.57 -1.92 -9.91
C THR A 207 17.16 -1.79 -8.46
N ASN A 208 17.52 -2.73 -7.61
CA ASN A 208 17.21 -2.75 -6.20
C ASN A 208 18.38 -3.34 -5.40
N LEU A 209 19.01 -2.52 -4.57
CA LEU A 209 20.12 -2.93 -3.71
C LEU A 209 19.65 -3.48 -2.35
N CYS A 210 18.35 -3.41 -2.06
CA CYS A 210 17.79 -3.83 -0.79
C CYS A 210 16.90 -5.07 -0.91
N LEU A 211 16.74 -5.75 0.23
CA LEU A 211 15.78 -6.85 0.39
C LEU A 211 14.31 -6.36 0.51
N LEU A 212 14.08 -5.05 0.49
CA LEU A 212 12.75 -4.46 0.51
C LEU A 212 12.20 -4.40 -0.91
N GLY A 213 10.99 -4.90 -1.09
CA GLY A 213 10.26 -4.81 -2.35
C GLY A 213 9.70 -3.41 -2.62
N SER A 214 8.76 -3.34 -3.57
CA SER A 214 8.06 -2.10 -3.90
C SER A 214 7.06 -1.67 -2.82
N GLY A 215 6.67 -2.58 -1.95
CA GLY A 215 5.58 -2.39 -1.01
C GLY A 215 4.19 -2.51 -1.64
N LEU A 216 4.09 -2.74 -2.95
CA LEU A 216 2.81 -2.89 -3.62
C LEU A 216 2.23 -4.29 -3.42
N ALA A 217 0.92 -4.35 -3.16
CA ALA A 217 0.16 -5.60 -3.20
C ALA A 217 -1.25 -5.31 -3.70
N LEU A 218 -1.91 -6.33 -4.25
CA LEU A 218 -3.27 -6.25 -4.74
C LEU A 218 -4.07 -7.42 -4.20
N ALA A 219 -5.26 -7.15 -3.66
CA ALA A 219 -6.26 -8.15 -3.33
C ALA A 219 -7.46 -8.01 -4.26
N SER A 220 -7.95 -9.12 -4.81
CA SER A 220 -9.03 -9.16 -5.78
C SER A 220 -10.00 -10.30 -5.49
N ARG A 221 -11.30 -10.02 -5.64
CA ARG A 221 -12.37 -11.02 -5.69
C ARG A 221 -12.46 -11.70 -7.05
N PHE A 222 -11.91 -11.06 -8.08
CA PHE A 222 -11.93 -11.53 -9.47
C PHE A 222 -10.60 -12.15 -9.85
N PRO A 223 -10.58 -13.14 -10.77
CA PRO A 223 -9.34 -13.72 -11.26
C PRO A 223 -8.39 -12.68 -11.86
N ILE A 224 -7.12 -12.82 -11.57
CA ILE A 224 -6.05 -12.00 -12.17
C ILE A 224 -5.46 -12.80 -13.32
N LEU A 225 -5.69 -12.37 -14.55
CA LEU A 225 -5.24 -13.04 -15.77
C LEU A 225 -3.77 -12.81 -16.05
N SER A 226 -3.33 -11.58 -15.90
CA SER A 226 -1.92 -11.21 -16.05
C SER A 226 -1.55 -10.06 -15.12
N ALA A 227 -0.27 -9.94 -14.80
CA ALA A 227 0.28 -8.84 -14.04
C ALA A 227 1.67 -8.45 -14.57
N THR A 228 2.03 -7.19 -14.39
CA THR A 228 3.34 -6.65 -14.75
C THR A 228 3.74 -5.60 -13.72
N PHE A 229 4.97 -5.65 -13.26
CA PHE A 229 5.53 -4.60 -12.42
C PHE A 229 6.60 -3.83 -13.17
N ILE A 230 6.47 -2.50 -13.18
CA ILE A 230 7.39 -1.58 -13.84
C ILE A 230 7.97 -0.66 -12.75
N PRO A 231 9.27 -0.81 -12.41
CA PRO A 231 9.92 0.07 -11.47
C PRO A 231 10.12 1.46 -12.08
N PHE A 232 9.99 2.50 -11.27
CA PHE A 232 10.29 3.85 -11.71
C PHE A 232 11.79 4.02 -11.97
N THR A 233 12.10 4.67 -13.07
CA THR A 233 13.49 4.93 -13.48
C THR A 233 14.08 6.14 -12.76
N ALA A 234 13.26 7.14 -12.47
CA ALA A 234 13.65 8.33 -11.74
C ALA A 234 13.79 8.02 -10.24
N LYS A 235 15.02 7.88 -9.76
CA LYS A 235 15.34 7.60 -8.35
C LYS A 235 16.44 8.53 -7.87
N ARG A 236 16.35 8.99 -6.60
CA ARG A 236 17.35 9.86 -5.99
C ARG A 236 17.61 9.48 -4.53
N GLY A 237 18.89 9.46 -4.15
CA GLY A 237 19.30 9.21 -2.77
C GLY A 237 18.84 7.82 -2.27
N TRP A 238 18.21 7.75 -1.10
CA TRP A 238 17.77 6.51 -0.47
C TRP A 238 16.69 5.73 -1.24
N GLN A 239 16.05 6.35 -2.24
CA GLN A 239 15.04 5.69 -3.09
C GLN A 239 15.61 4.52 -3.89
N TRP A 240 16.94 4.44 -4.05
CA TRP A 240 17.60 3.27 -4.59
C TRP A 240 17.46 2.03 -3.71
N CYS A 241 17.05 2.23 -2.44
CA CYS A 241 16.85 1.16 -1.48
C CYS A 241 15.43 0.55 -1.54
N VAL A 242 14.50 1.17 -2.27
CA VAL A 242 13.11 0.73 -2.42
C VAL A 242 12.76 0.65 -3.90
N ASP A 243 11.99 -0.34 -4.29
CA ASP A 243 11.63 -0.56 -5.68
C ASP A 243 10.31 0.12 -6.04
N TYR A 244 10.22 1.45 -5.82
CA TYR A 244 9.04 2.22 -6.22
C TYR A 244 8.69 1.98 -7.68
N GLY A 245 7.39 1.89 -7.99
CA GLY A 245 6.92 1.58 -9.33
C GLY A 245 5.42 1.48 -9.44
N VAL A 246 4.95 0.91 -10.54
CA VAL A 246 3.55 0.61 -10.80
C VAL A 246 3.36 -0.89 -11.04
N LEU A 247 2.37 -1.47 -10.36
CA LEU A 247 1.87 -2.81 -10.59
C LEU A 247 0.61 -2.72 -11.46
N LEU A 248 0.65 -3.31 -12.64
CA LEU A 248 -0.46 -3.41 -13.57
C LEU A 248 -1.04 -4.81 -13.55
N CYS A 249 -2.35 -4.93 -13.48
CA CYS A 249 -3.05 -6.21 -13.47
C CYS A 249 -4.26 -6.18 -14.40
N LYS A 250 -4.44 -7.27 -15.17
CA LYS A 250 -5.64 -7.54 -15.96
C LYS A 250 -6.55 -8.47 -15.18
N MET A 251 -7.81 -8.08 -15.04
CA MET A 251 -8.84 -8.82 -14.31
C MET A 251 -9.79 -9.51 -15.27
N ASP A 252 -10.20 -10.74 -14.93
CA ASP A 252 -11.30 -11.42 -15.60
C ASP A 252 -12.63 -11.05 -14.91
N LEU A 253 -13.50 -10.37 -15.63
CA LEU A 253 -14.82 -9.96 -15.16
C LEU A 253 -15.94 -10.89 -15.64
N GLY A 254 -15.56 -11.95 -16.38
CA GLY A 254 -16.48 -12.90 -17.00
C GLY A 254 -17.03 -12.43 -18.34
N GLU A 255 -17.47 -13.37 -19.16
CA GLU A 255 -18.12 -13.11 -20.45
C GLU A 255 -17.27 -12.29 -21.44
N GLY A 256 -15.97 -12.50 -21.44
CA GLY A 256 -15.03 -11.75 -22.29
C GLY A 256 -14.83 -10.28 -21.87
N ARG A 257 -15.33 -9.89 -20.68
CA ARG A 257 -15.10 -8.58 -20.10
C ARG A 257 -13.83 -8.60 -19.28
N VAL A 258 -13.06 -7.55 -19.38
CA VAL A 258 -11.80 -7.39 -18.65
C VAL A 258 -11.69 -6.01 -18.03
N GLY A 259 -10.97 -5.91 -16.92
CA GLY A 259 -10.58 -4.66 -16.29
C GLY A 259 -9.05 -4.54 -16.22
N VAL A 260 -8.54 -3.32 -16.27
CA VAL A 260 -7.13 -3.01 -16.05
C VAL A 260 -6.97 -2.16 -14.80
N LEU A 261 -6.20 -2.64 -13.83
CA LEU A 261 -5.93 -1.94 -12.57
C LEU A 261 -4.43 -1.65 -12.44
N ALA A 262 -4.11 -0.38 -12.25
CA ALA A 262 -2.76 0.08 -11.91
C ALA A 262 -2.72 0.46 -10.43
N ASN A 263 -1.82 -0.17 -9.66
CA ASN A 263 -1.50 0.19 -8.29
C ASN A 263 -0.10 0.79 -8.25
N LEU A 264 0.04 2.01 -7.76
CA LEU A 264 1.32 2.71 -7.72
C LEU A 264 1.64 3.26 -6.33
N HIS A 265 2.93 3.53 -6.11
CA HIS A 265 3.40 4.28 -4.96
C HIS A 265 4.55 5.15 -5.43
N THR A 266 4.34 6.47 -5.43
CA THR A 266 5.38 7.42 -5.83
C THR A 266 6.27 7.79 -4.64
N VAL A 267 7.29 8.57 -4.90
CA VAL A 267 8.23 8.97 -3.87
C VAL A 267 7.59 9.98 -2.91
N ALA A 268 7.63 9.67 -1.62
CA ALA A 268 7.28 10.63 -0.57
C ALA A 268 8.30 11.77 -0.48
N TYR A 269 7.92 12.84 0.19
CA TYR A 269 8.67 14.04 0.52
C TYR A 269 8.62 15.16 -0.53
N GLN A 270 8.52 16.34 -0.01
CA GLN A 270 8.49 17.60 -0.77
C GLN A 270 9.82 17.88 -1.51
N GLY A 271 9.76 18.73 -2.51
CA GLY A 271 10.89 19.01 -3.40
C GLY A 271 11.22 17.85 -4.35
N LYS A 272 10.23 16.99 -4.61
CA LYS A 272 10.33 15.80 -5.48
C LYS A 272 9.36 15.84 -6.67
N GLU A 273 8.72 16.97 -6.93
CA GLU A 273 7.67 17.12 -7.94
C GLU A 273 8.12 16.64 -9.32
N GLN A 274 9.37 16.91 -9.69
CA GLN A 274 9.91 16.40 -10.95
C GLN A 274 9.95 14.87 -10.99
N LEU A 275 10.40 14.21 -9.91
CA LEU A 275 10.45 12.75 -9.83
C LEU A 275 9.04 12.14 -9.88
N ILE A 276 8.08 12.78 -9.20
CA ILE A 276 6.67 12.35 -9.23
C ILE A 276 6.13 12.50 -10.65
N ARG A 277 6.34 13.63 -11.32
CA ARG A 277 5.89 13.86 -12.70
C ARG A 277 6.49 12.85 -13.69
N GLU A 278 7.79 12.55 -13.57
CA GLU A 278 8.45 11.52 -14.37
C GLU A 278 7.84 10.13 -14.10
N ALA A 279 7.52 9.83 -12.84
CA ALA A 279 6.82 8.60 -12.48
C ALA A 279 5.41 8.54 -13.07
N LEU A 280 4.63 9.62 -13.01
CA LEU A 280 3.29 9.70 -13.62
C LEU A 280 3.32 9.52 -15.13
N THR A 281 4.32 10.10 -15.82
CA THR A 281 4.53 9.88 -17.26
C THR A 281 4.79 8.40 -17.55
N GLN A 282 5.66 7.77 -16.75
CA GLN A 282 5.94 6.35 -16.89
C GLN A 282 4.71 5.47 -16.60
N VAL A 283 3.85 5.87 -15.65
CA VAL A 283 2.57 5.19 -15.37
C VAL A 283 1.62 5.29 -16.57
N GLU A 284 1.47 6.48 -17.16
CA GLU A 284 0.60 6.70 -18.33
C GLU A 284 1.03 5.84 -19.51
N GLU A 285 2.31 5.84 -19.84
CA GLU A 285 2.90 5.00 -20.89
C GLU A 285 2.74 3.50 -20.59
N ALA A 286 2.95 3.11 -19.34
CA ALA A 286 2.84 1.73 -18.89
C ALA A 286 1.40 1.19 -19.02
N ILE A 287 0.39 1.97 -18.63
CA ILE A 287 -1.02 1.58 -18.77
C ILE A 287 -1.38 1.43 -20.24
N ALA A 288 -1.00 2.39 -21.08
CA ALA A 288 -1.28 2.36 -22.52
C ALA A 288 -0.62 1.14 -23.20
N SER A 289 0.63 0.83 -22.85
CA SER A 289 1.34 -0.34 -23.39
C SER A 289 0.72 -1.64 -22.89
N PHE A 290 0.50 -1.76 -21.58
CA PHE A 290 -0.08 -2.94 -20.96
C PHE A 290 -1.47 -3.24 -21.53
N THR A 291 -2.34 -2.23 -21.65
CA THR A 291 -3.68 -2.39 -22.20
C THR A 291 -3.62 -2.89 -23.65
N ARG A 292 -2.77 -2.28 -24.48
CA ARG A 292 -2.61 -2.69 -25.89
C ARG A 292 -2.06 -4.12 -26.03
N GLU A 293 -1.17 -4.55 -25.14
CA GLU A 293 -0.52 -5.84 -25.20
C GLU A 293 -1.32 -6.97 -24.58
N GLN A 294 -2.11 -6.66 -23.54
CA GLN A 294 -2.77 -7.66 -22.72
C GLN A 294 -4.27 -7.81 -22.99
N VAL A 295 -4.94 -6.79 -23.56
CA VAL A 295 -6.35 -6.90 -23.95
C VAL A 295 -6.40 -7.54 -25.34
N GLU A 296 -6.96 -8.74 -25.42
CA GLU A 296 -6.98 -9.55 -26.64
C GLU A 296 -8.12 -9.12 -27.59
N GLU A 297 -8.00 -9.48 -28.85
CA GLU A 297 -9.07 -9.27 -29.84
C GLU A 297 -10.32 -10.07 -29.44
N GLY A 298 -11.45 -9.38 -29.30
CA GLY A 298 -12.72 -9.96 -28.86
C GLY A 298 -13.00 -9.79 -27.35
N GLU A 299 -12.03 -9.36 -26.57
CA GLU A 299 -12.29 -8.93 -25.18
C GLU A 299 -12.83 -7.49 -25.15
N ARG A 300 -13.66 -7.21 -24.15
CA ARG A 300 -14.21 -5.89 -23.88
C ARG A 300 -13.61 -5.31 -22.62
N LEU A 301 -12.84 -4.23 -22.77
CA LEU A 301 -12.35 -3.47 -21.63
C LEU A 301 -13.52 -2.70 -21.01
N GLU A 302 -13.90 -3.06 -19.77
CA GLU A 302 -14.97 -2.42 -19.03
C GLU A 302 -14.48 -1.15 -18.33
N TRP A 303 -13.28 -1.20 -17.78
CA TRP A 303 -12.67 -0.09 -17.04
C TRP A 303 -11.15 -0.19 -17.00
N ALA A 304 -10.53 0.97 -16.88
CA ALA A 304 -9.15 1.12 -16.47
C ALA A 304 -9.12 2.03 -15.24
N VAL A 305 -8.50 1.56 -14.17
CA VAL A 305 -8.43 2.27 -12.89
C VAL A 305 -6.99 2.45 -12.48
N VAL A 306 -6.65 3.64 -12.02
CA VAL A 306 -5.37 3.94 -11.39
C VAL A 306 -5.63 4.26 -9.93
N GLY A 307 -5.05 3.48 -9.03
CA GLY A 307 -5.11 3.69 -7.59
C GLY A 307 -3.71 3.61 -6.99
N GLY A 308 -3.54 4.18 -5.81
CA GLY A 308 -2.25 4.10 -5.14
C GLY A 308 -1.98 5.28 -4.22
N ASP A 309 -0.76 5.33 -3.73
CA ASP A 309 -0.25 6.46 -2.98
C ASP A 309 0.59 7.34 -3.92
N PHE A 310 -0.01 8.44 -4.34
CA PHE A 310 0.60 9.38 -5.27
C PHE A 310 1.62 10.31 -4.59
N ASN A 311 1.59 10.40 -3.26
CA ASN A 311 2.44 11.30 -2.46
C ASN A 311 2.40 12.78 -2.90
N PHE A 312 1.27 13.21 -3.43
CA PHE A 312 0.92 14.61 -3.65
C PHE A 312 -0.60 14.77 -3.53
N ASP A 313 -1.05 15.97 -3.32
CA ASP A 313 -2.48 16.29 -3.34
C ASP A 313 -2.83 17.25 -4.50
N ASN A 314 -4.10 17.29 -4.84
CA ASN A 314 -4.61 18.14 -5.93
C ASN A 314 -5.10 19.51 -5.46
N MET A 315 -4.96 19.82 -4.18
CA MET A 315 -5.39 21.08 -3.56
C MET A 315 -4.25 22.03 -3.24
N SER A 316 -3.10 21.48 -2.90
CA SER A 316 -1.95 22.27 -2.45
C SER A 316 -1.27 22.99 -3.60
N PRO A 317 -0.96 24.29 -3.47
CA PRO A 317 -0.26 25.06 -4.49
C PRO A 317 1.10 24.47 -4.87
N GLY A 318 1.81 23.87 -3.92
CA GLY A 318 3.10 23.20 -4.14
C GLY A 318 3.03 22.00 -5.06
N ASP A 319 1.91 21.30 -5.08
CA ASP A 319 1.70 20.09 -5.87
C ASP A 319 1.02 20.33 -7.23
N ARG A 320 0.73 21.59 -7.54
CA ARG A 320 0.02 21.98 -8.75
C ARG A 320 0.63 21.40 -10.03
N ALA A 321 1.94 21.35 -10.11
CA ALA A 321 2.63 20.80 -11.29
C ALA A 321 2.39 19.29 -11.47
N CYS A 322 2.16 18.55 -10.38
CA CYS A 322 1.77 17.13 -10.40
C CYS A 322 0.27 17.00 -10.69
N ALA A 323 -0.57 17.82 -10.06
CA ALA A 323 -2.01 17.84 -10.28
C ALA A 323 -2.41 18.20 -11.71
N GLU A 324 -1.60 18.98 -12.43
CA GLU A 324 -1.82 19.34 -13.84
C GLU A 324 -1.25 18.29 -14.83
N HIS A 325 -0.76 17.13 -14.38
CA HIS A 325 -0.20 16.09 -15.25
C HIS A 325 -1.26 15.50 -16.20
N SER A 326 -0.82 15.04 -17.39
CA SER A 326 -1.70 14.44 -18.42
C SER A 326 -2.47 13.22 -17.94
N LEU A 327 -1.87 12.39 -17.10
CA LEU A 327 -2.52 11.23 -16.47
C LEU A 327 -3.82 11.64 -15.76
N LEU A 328 -3.83 12.75 -15.00
CA LEU A 328 -4.99 13.25 -14.27
C LEU A 328 -6.02 13.96 -15.16
N ARG A 329 -5.70 14.18 -16.42
CA ARG A 329 -6.67 14.60 -17.44
C ARG A 329 -7.27 13.43 -18.20
N THR A 330 -6.54 12.33 -18.32
CA THR A 330 -6.99 11.09 -18.96
C THR A 330 -7.92 10.30 -18.06
N PHE A 331 -7.60 10.27 -16.74
CA PHE A 331 -8.39 9.57 -15.73
C PHE A 331 -9.19 10.58 -14.90
N THR A 332 -10.45 10.25 -14.65
CA THR A 332 -11.32 11.09 -13.81
C THR A 332 -11.05 10.81 -12.34
N ASP A 333 -10.70 11.86 -11.59
CA ASP A 333 -10.65 11.79 -10.13
C ASP A 333 -12.05 11.99 -9.55
N PRO A 334 -12.63 10.98 -8.88
CA PRO A 334 -13.97 11.10 -8.32
C PRO A 334 -14.06 12.08 -7.14
N ALA A 335 -12.93 12.43 -6.53
CA ALA A 335 -12.87 13.39 -5.44
C ALA A 335 -12.76 14.85 -5.92
N LEU A 336 -12.26 15.07 -7.13
CA LEU A 336 -12.04 16.41 -7.67
C LEU A 336 -13.33 17.06 -8.11
N VAL A 337 -13.74 18.15 -7.43
CA VAL A 337 -14.92 18.97 -7.78
C VAL A 337 -14.56 20.08 -8.76
N ALA A 338 -13.42 20.72 -8.54
CA ALA A 338 -12.85 21.75 -9.39
C ALA A 338 -11.33 21.80 -9.16
N PRO A 339 -10.55 22.42 -10.06
CA PRO A 339 -9.11 22.58 -9.84
C PRO A 339 -8.81 23.21 -8.47
N GLY A 340 -8.06 22.47 -7.62
CA GLY A 340 -7.78 22.89 -6.26
C GLY A 340 -8.95 22.77 -5.28
N GLN A 341 -9.97 21.99 -5.59
CA GLN A 341 -11.12 21.77 -4.71
C GLN A 341 -11.62 20.32 -4.77
N ASP A 342 -11.47 19.62 -3.68
CA ASP A 342 -11.98 18.26 -3.51
C ASP A 342 -13.40 18.23 -2.96
N ALA A 343 -14.06 17.09 -3.17
CA ALA A 343 -15.35 16.79 -2.57
C ALA A 343 -15.24 16.81 -1.03
N GLY A 344 -16.36 17.17 -0.36
CA GLY A 344 -16.40 17.32 1.09
C GLY A 344 -16.04 16.07 1.91
N TRP A 345 -16.02 14.90 1.27
CA TRP A 345 -15.63 13.63 1.88
C TRP A 345 -14.13 13.28 1.66
N ALA A 346 -13.43 14.00 0.81
CA ALA A 346 -11.99 13.80 0.60
C ALA A 346 -11.20 14.56 1.67
N VAL A 347 -10.26 13.90 2.32
CA VAL A 347 -9.41 14.48 3.38
C VAL A 347 -7.97 14.08 3.12
N GLY A 348 -7.07 15.06 3.16
CA GLY A 348 -5.63 14.82 3.20
C GLY A 348 -5.26 14.06 4.48
N THR A 349 -4.40 13.08 4.35
CA THR A 349 -4.09 12.12 5.43
C THR A 349 -2.65 12.18 5.90
N GLU A 350 -1.81 12.97 5.26
CA GLU A 350 -0.42 13.06 5.65
C GLU A 350 -0.28 13.85 6.96
N THR A 351 0.36 13.22 7.94
CA THR A 351 0.59 13.80 9.25
C THR A 351 1.98 14.42 9.36
N ARG A 352 2.08 15.55 10.05
CA ARG A 352 3.38 16.16 10.35
C ARG A 352 4.23 15.22 11.20
N GLN A 353 5.44 14.92 10.75
CA GLN A 353 6.35 14.01 11.46
C GLN A 353 6.55 14.36 12.95
N PRO A 354 6.72 15.63 13.38
CA PRO A 354 6.85 15.97 14.80
C PRO A 354 5.62 15.62 15.64
N THR A 355 4.42 15.59 15.04
CA THR A 355 3.16 15.33 15.76
C THR A 355 2.83 13.86 15.89
N LEU A 356 3.43 12.98 15.08
CA LEU A 356 3.18 11.53 15.10
C LEU A 356 3.35 10.90 16.48
N HIS A 357 4.25 11.44 17.31
CA HIS A 357 4.57 10.91 18.63
C HIS A 357 3.83 11.61 19.77
N THR A 358 2.82 12.43 19.47
CA THR A 358 2.01 13.08 20.52
C THR A 358 0.96 12.14 21.12
N PRO A 359 0.50 12.40 22.36
CA PRO A 359 -0.53 11.59 23.00
C PRO A 359 -1.85 11.55 22.23
N GLU A 360 -2.17 12.60 21.50
CA GLU A 360 -3.37 12.75 20.70
C GLU A 360 -3.42 11.74 19.55
N MET A 361 -2.26 11.43 18.98
CA MET A 361 -2.12 10.46 17.88
C MET A 361 -2.20 8.99 18.31
N ARG A 362 -2.42 8.74 19.63
CA ARG A 362 -2.48 7.38 20.18
C ARG A 362 -3.74 6.61 19.86
N SER A 363 -4.86 7.30 19.64
CA SER A 363 -6.13 6.63 19.42
C SER A 363 -6.84 7.16 18.20
N PRO A 364 -7.53 6.29 17.45
CA PRO A 364 -8.37 6.70 16.33
C PRO A 364 -9.42 7.76 16.70
N GLU A 365 -9.99 7.67 17.90
CA GLU A 365 -11.04 8.60 18.39
C GLU A 365 -10.45 10.01 18.56
N ARG A 366 -9.28 10.12 19.22
CA ARG A 366 -8.60 11.41 19.39
C ARG A 366 -8.12 11.98 18.06
N PHE A 367 -7.69 11.12 17.16
CA PHE A 367 -7.31 11.55 15.81
C PHE A 367 -8.51 12.08 15.03
N LYS A 368 -9.68 11.44 15.13
CA LYS A 368 -10.93 11.97 14.57
C LYS A 368 -11.25 13.37 15.10
N ASP A 369 -11.11 13.60 16.41
CA ASP A 369 -11.31 14.91 17.03
C ASP A 369 -10.35 15.98 16.48
N ILE A 370 -9.14 15.56 16.09
CA ILE A 370 -8.18 16.46 15.44
C ILE A 370 -8.67 16.82 14.04
N LEU A 371 -9.13 15.84 13.27
CA LEU A 371 -9.50 16.04 11.87
C LEU A 371 -10.74 16.94 11.69
N VAL A 372 -11.65 16.96 12.66
CA VAL A 372 -12.87 17.80 12.61
C VAL A 372 -12.65 19.23 13.09
N ASP A 373 -11.58 19.51 13.84
CA ASP A 373 -11.23 20.84 14.32
C ASP A 373 -10.21 21.51 13.39
N ASP A 374 -10.59 22.57 12.70
CA ASP A 374 -9.74 23.25 11.72
C ASP A 374 -8.38 23.70 12.27
N THR A 375 -8.34 24.20 13.52
CA THR A 375 -7.12 24.71 14.14
C THR A 375 -6.19 23.56 14.49
N ARG A 376 -6.74 22.51 15.09
CA ARG A 376 -5.98 21.32 15.46
C ARG A 376 -5.51 20.57 14.21
N ARG A 377 -6.38 20.42 13.20
CA ARG A 377 -6.02 19.79 11.94
C ARG A 377 -4.83 20.47 11.29
N ARG A 378 -4.80 21.78 11.18
CA ARG A 378 -3.66 22.54 10.64
C ARG A 378 -2.36 22.30 11.39
N HIS A 379 -2.43 22.06 12.69
CA HIS A 379 -1.25 21.74 13.51
C HIS A 379 -0.73 20.34 13.27
N TYR A 380 -1.59 19.36 13.00
CA TYR A 380 -1.23 17.95 12.91
C TYR A 380 -1.02 17.45 11.48
N MET A 381 -1.72 18.01 10.51
CA MET A 381 -1.71 17.53 9.14
C MET A 381 -0.75 18.35 8.27
N LEU A 382 -0.25 17.68 7.23
CA LEU A 382 0.58 18.29 6.22
C LEU A 382 -0.26 18.84 5.09
N ASP A 383 0.17 20.00 4.57
CA ASP A 383 -0.27 20.55 3.32
C ASP A 383 0.96 20.95 2.50
N ALA A 384 0.98 20.64 1.23
CA ALA A 384 2.15 20.85 0.39
C ALA A 384 2.27 22.31 -0.11
N ASP A 385 2.07 23.29 0.76
CA ASP A 385 2.37 24.68 0.42
C ASP A 385 3.88 24.90 0.45
N VAL A 386 4.50 24.84 -0.73
CA VAL A 386 5.95 25.01 -0.93
C VAL A 386 6.27 26.42 -1.40
N GLU A 387 5.51 27.42 -1.01
CA GLU A 387 5.99 28.78 -1.15
C GLU A 387 7.17 28.98 -0.20
N GLU A 388 8.34 29.23 -0.75
CA GLU A 388 9.58 29.61 -0.07
C GLU A 388 10.43 28.48 0.57
N GLN A 389 10.36 27.24 0.11
CA GLN A 389 11.16 26.12 0.67
C GLN A 389 10.92 25.87 2.18
N THR A 390 9.96 26.52 2.76
CA THR A 390 9.49 26.22 4.11
C THR A 390 8.36 25.22 4.02
N MET A 391 8.55 24.10 4.70
CA MET A 391 7.54 23.05 4.85
C MET A 391 6.44 23.51 5.81
N ASP A 392 5.74 24.59 5.51
CA ASP A 392 4.55 24.96 6.24
C ASP A 392 3.32 24.35 5.59
N LEU A 393 2.87 23.35 6.20
CA LEU A 393 2.04 22.29 5.76
C LEU A 393 0.69 22.43 6.42
N MET A 394 -0.30 22.74 5.64
CA MET A 394 -1.67 22.82 6.10
C MET A 394 -2.54 21.94 5.24
N THR A 395 -3.20 20.99 5.84
CA THR A 395 -4.31 20.34 5.18
C THR A 395 -5.45 21.32 5.02
N ILE A 396 -5.74 21.63 3.80
CA ILE A 396 -6.92 22.42 3.43
C ILE A 396 -8.06 21.45 3.10
N GLY A 397 -8.07 20.29 3.70
CA GLY A 397 -9.19 19.35 3.52
C GLY A 397 -10.49 20.03 3.91
N PRO A 398 -11.60 19.76 3.22
CA PRO A 398 -12.86 20.38 3.49
C PRO A 398 -13.28 20.15 4.94
N LYS A 399 -13.85 21.17 5.52
CA LYS A 399 -14.32 21.23 6.92
C LYS A 399 -15.32 20.14 7.29
N THR A 400 -15.87 19.48 6.31
CA THR A 400 -17.07 18.69 6.43
C THR A 400 -16.89 17.27 5.99
N ASN A 401 -15.81 16.70 6.39
CA ASN A 401 -15.93 15.29 6.53
C ASN A 401 -16.72 15.01 7.80
N HIS A 402 -18.02 15.02 7.69
CA HIS A 402 -18.93 14.71 8.79
C HIS A 402 -18.66 13.35 9.42
N ALA A 403 -17.82 12.59 8.78
CA ALA A 403 -17.52 11.23 9.11
C ALA A 403 -16.20 11.03 9.85
N GLY A 404 -15.30 11.99 9.87
CA GLY A 404 -13.95 11.74 10.35
C GLY A 404 -13.27 10.59 9.58
N GLU A 405 -13.69 10.34 8.35
CA GLU A 405 -13.07 9.34 7.49
C GLU A 405 -11.75 9.88 6.96
N VAL A 406 -10.70 9.26 7.43
CA VAL A 406 -9.38 9.36 6.79
C VAL A 406 -9.46 8.47 5.56
N ARG A 407 -9.80 9.04 4.42
CA ARG A 407 -9.66 8.36 3.13
C ARG A 407 -8.32 8.76 2.56
N GLY A 408 -7.33 7.92 2.78
CA GLY A 408 -6.06 8.03 2.06
C GLY A 408 -6.28 7.67 0.60
N ASN A 409 -5.69 8.50 -0.26
CA ASN A 409 -5.32 8.19 -1.62
C ASN A 409 -6.41 8.29 -2.70
N VAL A 410 -6.05 9.00 -3.72
CA VAL A 410 -6.84 9.25 -4.91
C VAL A 410 -7.06 7.95 -5.68
N VAL A 411 -8.31 7.62 -5.96
CA VAL A 411 -8.68 6.58 -6.93
C VAL A 411 -9.07 7.28 -8.21
N LEU A 412 -8.29 7.08 -9.26
CA LEU A 412 -8.60 7.62 -10.58
C LEU A 412 -9.25 6.52 -11.42
N ALA A 413 -10.43 6.77 -11.96
CA ALA A 413 -11.14 5.83 -12.81
C ALA A 413 -11.34 6.41 -14.22
N HIS A 414 -11.09 5.59 -15.22
CA HIS A 414 -11.48 5.84 -16.60
C HIS A 414 -12.59 4.86 -16.96
N LEU A 415 -13.76 5.39 -17.30
CA LEU A 415 -14.93 4.64 -17.75
C LEU A 415 -14.97 4.58 -19.27
#